data_07e8f1d1c4d358cece966b6ca95e2dbf
#
_entry.id   07e8f1d1c4d358cece966b6ca95e2dbf
#
_cell.length_a   1.000
_cell.length_b   1.000
_cell.length_c   1.000
_cell.angle_alpha   90.00
_cell.angle_beta   90.00
_cell.angle_gamma   90.00
#
_symmetry.space_group_name_H-M   'P 1'
#
loop_
_entity.id
_entity.type
_entity.pdbx_description
1 polymer ?
#
loop_
_entity_poly.entity_id
_entity_poly.type
_entity_poly.pdbx_seq_one_letter_code
_entity_poly.pdbx_strand_id
1 'polypeptide(L)'
;YVSDKFDSNVEGFVWNKDSKSLSFIGVWHGTLNLYQANFKGEVKQITNEWADYGSISLANNGNKLLATKASMSHPTDIYIVTPGKNAKSTKVEQITRENDHILSQLNMGKCELRWVKTTDGKQMLVWIMLPANFDANKKYPTLLFCEGGPQSPVSQFWSYRWNIQIMAANGYVVVLPNRRGLPGFGSAWNEEVSGDWTGQCMNDYLSAIDDATKNLPYVDKDRLGCVGASFGGFSVYYLAGH
;
A
#
# COMPACT_ATOMS: atom_id res chain seq x y z
N TYR A 1 13.05 -17.69 15.22
CA TYR A 1 12.05 -17.46 14.16
C TYR A 1 12.74 -17.35 12.79
N VAL A 2 12.15 -17.89 11.71
CA VAL A 2 12.74 -17.81 10.35
C VAL A 2 12.58 -16.43 9.71
N SER A 3 11.71 -15.59 10.23
CA SER A 3 11.41 -14.23 9.74
C SER A 3 11.98 -13.11 10.60
N ASP A 4 12.82 -13.38 11.60
CA ASP A 4 13.35 -12.36 12.53
C ASP A 4 14.01 -11.15 11.84
N LYS A 5 14.56 -11.35 10.63
CA LYS A 5 15.15 -10.26 9.84
C LYS A 5 14.16 -9.52 8.95
N PHE A 6 12.88 -9.88 9.01
CA PHE A 6 11.80 -9.18 8.32
C PHE A 6 10.95 -8.45 9.36
N ASP A 7 11.30 -7.20 9.62
CA ASP A 7 10.67 -6.38 10.66
C ASP A 7 9.30 -5.84 10.22
N SER A 8 8.39 -6.75 9.83
CA SER A 8 7.00 -6.43 9.49
C SER A 8 6.11 -7.68 9.43
N ASN A 9 4.82 -7.46 9.09
CA ASN A 9 3.82 -8.51 8.99
C ASN A 9 4.09 -9.48 7.83
N VAL A 10 3.80 -10.75 8.08
CA VAL A 10 3.75 -11.85 7.10
C VAL A 10 2.30 -12.30 6.96
N GLU A 11 1.71 -12.15 5.77
CA GLU A 11 0.28 -12.40 5.53
C GLU A 11 -0.02 -13.84 5.07
N GLY A 12 0.97 -14.57 4.62
CA GLY A 12 0.81 -15.95 4.19
C GLY A 12 2.12 -16.55 3.71
N PHE A 13 2.23 -17.86 3.74
CA PHE A 13 3.45 -18.55 3.32
C PHE A 13 3.19 -19.94 2.72
N VAL A 14 4.15 -20.43 1.94
CA VAL A 14 4.21 -21.79 1.43
C VAL A 14 5.61 -22.36 1.59
N TRP A 15 5.71 -23.67 1.84
CA TRP A 15 6.98 -24.36 1.80
C TRP A 15 7.50 -24.48 0.37
N ASN A 16 8.77 -24.19 0.17
CA ASN A 16 9.42 -24.47 -1.09
C ASN A 16 9.75 -25.99 -1.21
N LYS A 17 9.89 -26.45 -2.43
CA LYS A 17 10.14 -27.87 -2.72
C LYS A 17 11.43 -28.43 -2.08
N ASP A 18 12.39 -27.55 -1.80
CA ASP A 18 13.66 -27.90 -1.16
C ASP A 18 13.50 -28.32 0.32
N SER A 19 12.34 -28.10 0.92
CA SER A 19 12.04 -28.29 2.36
C SER A 19 13.03 -27.55 3.27
N LYS A 20 13.71 -26.53 2.78
CA LYS A 20 14.73 -25.74 3.50
C LYS A 20 14.43 -24.25 3.50
N SER A 21 13.40 -23.83 2.81
CA SER A 21 13.00 -22.43 2.70
C SER A 21 11.48 -22.29 2.59
N LEU A 22 11.01 -21.08 2.89
CA LEU A 22 9.62 -20.67 2.78
C LEU A 22 9.53 -19.50 1.81
N SER A 23 8.50 -19.48 0.95
CA SER A 23 8.09 -18.27 0.25
C SER A 23 6.90 -17.65 0.98
N PHE A 24 6.91 -16.34 1.18
CA PHE A 24 5.86 -15.65 1.93
C PHE A 24 5.51 -14.29 1.33
N ILE A 25 4.32 -13.80 1.70
CA ILE A 25 3.85 -12.44 1.40
C ILE A 25 4.27 -11.55 2.57
N GLY A 26 5.04 -10.52 2.31
CA GLY A 26 5.50 -9.57 3.32
C GLY A 26 4.98 -8.17 3.05
N VAL A 27 4.54 -7.48 4.11
CA VAL A 27 4.10 -6.09 4.07
C VAL A 27 5.33 -5.19 4.22
N TRP A 28 5.64 -4.38 3.22
CA TRP A 28 6.77 -3.46 3.30
C TRP A 28 6.57 -2.20 2.44
N HIS A 29 6.73 -1.03 3.05
CA HIS A 29 6.64 0.28 2.41
C HIS A 29 5.39 0.45 1.53
N GLY A 30 4.20 0.14 2.11
CA GLY A 30 2.91 0.33 1.44
C GLY A 30 2.66 -0.62 0.25
N THR A 31 3.30 -1.77 0.25
CA THR A 31 3.11 -2.84 -0.75
C THR A 31 3.13 -4.21 -0.08
N LEU A 32 2.51 -5.20 -0.70
CA LEU A 32 2.60 -6.60 -0.32
C LEU A 32 3.36 -7.36 -1.40
N ASN A 33 4.63 -7.63 -1.17
CA ASN A 33 5.50 -8.32 -2.11
C ASN A 33 5.85 -9.74 -1.65
N LEU A 34 6.43 -10.54 -2.56
CA LEU A 34 6.87 -11.90 -2.26
C LEU A 34 8.32 -11.88 -1.77
N TYR A 35 8.55 -12.66 -0.74
CA TYR A 35 9.84 -12.88 -0.09
C TYR A 35 10.11 -14.37 0.06
N GLN A 36 11.36 -14.72 0.30
CA GLN A 36 11.80 -16.06 0.66
C GLN A 36 12.68 -16.00 1.91
N ALA A 37 12.44 -16.88 2.85
CA ALA A 37 13.28 -17.05 4.04
C ALA A 37 13.80 -18.49 4.14
N ASN A 38 15.04 -18.66 4.59
CA ASN A 38 15.62 -19.96 4.91
C ASN A 38 15.74 -20.15 6.42
N PHE A 39 16.09 -21.36 6.87
CA PHE A 39 16.26 -21.66 8.30
C PHE A 39 17.44 -20.97 8.99
N LYS A 40 18.32 -20.30 8.20
CA LYS A 40 19.37 -19.44 8.76
C LYS A 40 18.87 -18.03 9.04
N GLY A 41 17.57 -17.74 8.79
CA GLY A 41 16.98 -16.42 8.94
C GLY A 41 17.41 -15.44 7.83
N GLU A 42 17.95 -15.92 6.70
CA GLU A 42 18.24 -15.07 5.55
C GLU A 42 16.96 -14.81 4.79
N VAL A 43 16.59 -13.52 4.64
CA VAL A 43 15.40 -13.08 3.91
C VAL A 43 15.82 -12.47 2.58
N LYS A 44 15.16 -12.90 1.51
CA LYS A 44 15.38 -12.43 0.15
C LYS A 44 14.06 -11.93 -0.45
N GLN A 45 14.07 -10.74 -1.01
CA GLN A 45 12.94 -10.20 -1.76
C GLN A 45 12.86 -10.85 -3.14
N ILE A 46 11.70 -11.42 -3.47
CA ILE A 46 11.40 -12.10 -4.75
C ILE A 46 10.80 -11.12 -5.76
N THR A 47 9.84 -10.29 -5.33
CA THR A 47 9.22 -9.25 -6.17
C THR A 47 9.40 -7.88 -5.54
N ASN A 48 9.43 -6.82 -6.37
CA ASN A 48 9.49 -5.44 -5.91
C ASN A 48 8.64 -4.59 -6.85
N GLU A 49 7.35 -4.61 -6.64
CA GLU A 49 6.36 -3.95 -7.48
C GLU A 49 5.43 -3.08 -6.61
N TRP A 50 4.84 -2.06 -7.21
CA TRP A 50 3.71 -1.35 -6.62
C TRP A 50 2.45 -2.19 -6.81
N ALA A 51 2.32 -3.20 -5.98
CA ALA A 51 1.26 -4.19 -6.04
C ALA A 51 1.06 -4.86 -4.67
N ASP A 52 -0.09 -5.50 -4.53
CA ASP A 52 -0.41 -6.36 -3.41
C ASP A 52 -0.60 -7.80 -3.89
N TYR A 53 0.30 -8.67 -3.48
CA TYR A 53 0.12 -10.10 -3.59
C TYR A 53 -0.79 -10.58 -2.45
N GLY A 54 -1.89 -11.29 -2.78
CA GLY A 54 -2.92 -11.66 -1.81
C GLY A 54 -2.88 -13.12 -1.35
N SER A 55 -2.47 -14.04 -2.23
CA SER A 55 -2.30 -15.45 -1.91
C SER A 55 -1.21 -16.07 -2.77
N ILE A 56 -0.58 -17.12 -2.24
CA ILE A 56 0.46 -17.87 -2.97
C ILE A 56 0.26 -19.38 -2.81
N SER A 57 0.61 -20.10 -3.86
CA SER A 57 0.74 -21.54 -3.84
C SER A 57 1.92 -21.98 -4.69
N LEU A 58 2.45 -23.17 -4.41
CA LEU A 58 3.54 -23.73 -5.19
C LEU A 58 2.97 -24.42 -6.43
N ALA A 59 3.51 -24.11 -7.62
CA ALA A 59 3.15 -24.83 -8.83
C ALA A 59 3.69 -26.28 -8.79
N ASN A 60 3.04 -27.22 -9.50
CA ASN A 60 3.36 -28.65 -9.44
C ASN A 60 4.83 -29.01 -9.71
N ASN A 61 5.54 -28.20 -10.52
CA ASN A 61 6.96 -28.41 -10.78
C ASN A 61 7.87 -27.91 -9.64
N GLY A 62 7.32 -27.20 -8.65
CA GLY A 62 8.02 -26.71 -7.47
C GLY A 62 9.01 -25.54 -7.70
N ASN A 63 9.12 -25.05 -8.93
CA ASN A 63 10.07 -23.96 -9.28
C ASN A 63 9.38 -22.62 -9.53
N LYS A 64 8.06 -22.60 -9.50
CA LYS A 64 7.23 -21.41 -9.74
C LYS A 64 6.19 -21.28 -8.65
N LEU A 65 5.80 -20.06 -8.37
CA LEU A 65 4.66 -19.74 -7.50
C LEU A 65 3.47 -19.32 -8.37
N LEU A 66 2.30 -19.75 -7.98
CA LEU A 66 1.04 -19.20 -8.44
C LEU A 66 0.59 -18.20 -7.39
N ALA A 67 0.27 -16.99 -7.80
CA ALA A 67 -0.06 -15.91 -6.87
C ALA A 67 -1.23 -15.07 -7.38
N THR A 68 -2.06 -14.57 -6.48
CA THR A 68 -2.98 -13.47 -6.81
C THR A 68 -2.26 -12.14 -6.64
N LYS A 69 -2.54 -11.17 -7.51
CA LYS A 69 -1.97 -9.84 -7.46
C LYS A 69 -2.99 -8.78 -7.86
N ALA A 70 -3.01 -7.68 -7.13
CA ALA A 70 -3.80 -6.49 -7.42
C ALA A 70 -2.92 -5.22 -7.31
N SER A 71 -3.45 -4.08 -7.75
CA SER A 71 -2.92 -2.75 -7.44
C SER A 71 -4.06 -1.75 -7.29
N MET A 72 -3.79 -0.52 -6.86
CA MET A 72 -4.80 0.54 -6.84
C MET A 72 -5.45 0.81 -8.20
N SER A 73 -4.83 0.37 -9.30
CA SER A 73 -5.31 0.56 -10.68
C SER A 73 -5.70 -0.73 -11.39
N HIS A 74 -5.64 -1.86 -10.71
CA HIS A 74 -5.95 -3.16 -11.33
C HIS A 74 -6.54 -4.12 -10.30
N PRO A 75 -7.74 -4.69 -10.53
CA PRO A 75 -8.32 -5.71 -9.65
C PRO A 75 -7.48 -6.98 -9.64
N THR A 76 -7.81 -7.88 -8.73
CA THR A 76 -7.08 -9.13 -8.53
C THR A 76 -7.16 -10.04 -9.75
N ASP A 77 -5.99 -10.45 -10.24
CA ASP A 77 -5.81 -11.51 -11.22
C ASP A 77 -4.78 -12.55 -10.73
N ILE A 78 -4.69 -13.67 -11.44
CA ILE A 78 -3.76 -14.75 -11.15
C ILE A 78 -2.50 -14.58 -12.00
N TYR A 79 -1.35 -14.77 -11.36
CA TYR A 79 -0.02 -14.64 -11.95
C TYR A 79 0.84 -15.87 -11.67
N ILE A 80 1.71 -16.22 -12.61
CA ILE A 80 2.84 -17.12 -12.38
C ILE A 80 4.06 -16.27 -12.07
N VAL A 81 4.70 -16.57 -10.93
CA VAL A 81 5.97 -15.95 -10.53
C VAL A 81 7.06 -16.99 -10.62
N THR A 82 8.08 -16.72 -11.43
CA THR A 82 9.29 -17.53 -11.54
C THR A 82 10.43 -16.81 -10.82
N PRO A 83 10.77 -17.23 -9.58
CA PRO A 83 11.79 -16.56 -8.80
C PRO A 83 13.16 -16.55 -9.49
N GLY A 84 13.78 -15.37 -9.55
CA GLY A 84 15.14 -15.19 -10.05
C GLY A 84 16.18 -15.12 -8.92
N LYS A 85 17.42 -14.72 -9.27
CA LYS A 85 18.47 -14.46 -8.27
C LYS A 85 18.11 -13.31 -7.32
N ASN A 86 17.33 -12.36 -7.78
CA ASN A 86 16.80 -11.21 -7.03
C ASN A 86 15.48 -10.73 -7.66
N ALA A 87 14.84 -9.73 -7.10
CA ALA A 87 13.57 -9.19 -7.61
C ALA A 87 13.65 -8.73 -9.08
N LYS A 88 14.78 -8.12 -9.50
CA LYS A 88 14.94 -7.65 -10.89
C LYS A 88 15.00 -8.77 -11.92
N SER A 89 15.45 -9.97 -11.53
CA SER A 89 15.53 -11.14 -12.41
C SER A 89 14.34 -12.11 -12.25
N THR A 90 13.41 -11.81 -11.37
CA THR A 90 12.15 -12.56 -11.23
C THR A 90 11.23 -12.23 -12.39
N LYS A 91 10.59 -13.26 -12.96
CA LYS A 91 9.57 -13.11 -14.01
C LYS A 91 8.19 -13.25 -13.40
N VAL A 92 7.30 -12.30 -13.76
CA VAL A 92 5.89 -12.27 -13.32
C VAL A 92 5.02 -12.24 -14.58
N GLU A 93 4.19 -13.26 -14.76
CA GLU A 93 3.36 -13.45 -15.95
C GLU A 93 1.90 -13.53 -15.54
N GLN A 94 1.05 -12.66 -16.08
CA GLN A 94 -0.40 -12.66 -15.84
C GLN A 94 -1.06 -13.83 -16.59
N ILE A 95 -1.91 -14.59 -15.88
CA ILE A 95 -2.59 -15.77 -16.41
C ILE A 95 -4.07 -15.47 -16.70
N THR A 96 -4.75 -14.83 -15.76
CA THR A 96 -6.16 -14.43 -15.95
C THR A 96 -6.24 -12.97 -16.37
N ARG A 97 -7.31 -12.62 -17.09
CA ARG A 97 -7.56 -11.28 -17.64
C ARG A 97 -9.05 -10.97 -17.62
N GLU A 98 -9.71 -11.34 -16.53
CA GLU A 98 -11.16 -11.31 -16.41
C GLU A 98 -11.74 -9.89 -16.56
N ASN A 99 -10.98 -8.87 -16.16
CA ASN A 99 -11.42 -7.48 -16.16
C ASN A 99 -10.80 -6.62 -17.29
N ASP A 100 -9.89 -7.16 -18.12
CA ASP A 100 -9.18 -6.38 -19.13
C ASP A 100 -10.13 -5.68 -20.11
N HIS A 101 -11.23 -6.34 -20.48
CA HIS A 101 -12.24 -5.79 -21.40
C HIS A 101 -12.97 -4.57 -20.82
N ILE A 102 -13.07 -4.45 -19.49
CA ILE A 102 -13.62 -3.27 -18.79
C ILE A 102 -12.52 -2.23 -18.61
N LEU A 103 -11.37 -2.64 -18.06
CA LEU A 103 -10.27 -1.74 -17.72
C LEU A 103 -9.72 -1.01 -18.94
N SER A 104 -9.69 -1.66 -20.11
CA SER A 104 -9.26 -1.04 -21.37
C SER A 104 -10.14 0.13 -21.84
N GLN A 105 -11.34 0.26 -21.29
CA GLN A 105 -12.29 1.35 -21.59
C GLN A 105 -12.25 2.46 -20.52
N LEU A 106 -11.53 2.27 -19.41
CA LEU A 106 -11.45 3.22 -18.31
C LEU A 106 -10.18 4.05 -18.40
N ASN A 107 -10.33 5.33 -18.11
CA ASN A 107 -9.19 6.21 -17.90
C ASN A 107 -8.89 6.28 -16.40
N MET A 108 -7.82 5.61 -15.98
CA MET A 108 -7.45 5.48 -14.57
C MET A 108 -6.59 6.66 -14.11
N GLY A 109 -6.77 7.06 -12.87
CA GLY A 109 -5.89 7.99 -12.18
C GLY A 109 -4.49 7.40 -11.96
N LYS A 110 -3.49 8.26 -11.84
CA LYS A 110 -2.09 7.87 -11.61
C LYS A 110 -1.78 7.89 -10.12
N CYS A 111 -1.21 6.80 -9.61
CA CYS A 111 -0.67 6.75 -8.25
C CYS A 111 0.79 7.24 -8.25
N GLU A 112 1.14 8.07 -7.27
CA GLU A 112 2.50 8.57 -7.03
C GLU A 112 2.90 8.30 -5.59
N LEU A 113 4.21 8.17 -5.32
CA LEU A 113 4.77 7.96 -3.99
C LEU A 113 5.51 9.20 -3.51
N ARG A 114 5.30 9.56 -2.25
CA ARG A 114 6.04 10.61 -1.56
C ARG A 114 6.53 10.13 -0.21
N TRP A 115 7.66 10.67 0.22
CA TRP A 115 8.10 10.60 1.61
C TRP A 115 7.90 11.96 2.26
N VAL A 116 7.14 11.98 3.33
CA VAL A 116 6.76 13.20 4.06
C VAL A 116 7.39 13.18 5.44
N LYS A 117 8.01 14.28 5.83
CA LYS A 117 8.57 14.43 7.17
C LYS A 117 7.46 14.69 8.19
N THR A 118 7.40 13.90 9.23
CA THR A 118 6.44 14.04 10.34
C THR A 118 6.91 15.09 11.35
N THR A 119 6.04 15.51 12.27
CA THR A 119 6.33 16.53 13.29
C THR A 119 7.50 16.15 14.21
N ASP A 120 7.74 14.85 14.44
CA ASP A 120 8.88 14.34 15.21
C ASP A 120 10.11 13.99 14.36
N GLY A 121 10.08 14.34 13.07
CA GLY A 121 11.22 14.26 12.17
C GLY A 121 11.41 12.94 11.44
N LYS A 122 10.54 11.94 11.64
CA LYS A 122 10.57 10.67 10.91
C LYS A 122 10.05 10.84 9.47
N GLN A 123 10.26 9.81 8.64
CA GLN A 123 9.78 9.78 7.25
C GLN A 123 8.57 8.87 7.12
N MET A 124 7.48 9.41 6.63
CA MET A 124 6.22 8.71 6.40
C MET A 124 5.98 8.55 4.90
N LEU A 125 5.68 7.33 4.45
CA LEU A 125 5.26 7.09 3.07
C LEU A 125 3.81 7.54 2.87
N VAL A 126 3.59 8.31 1.82
CA VAL A 126 2.27 8.80 1.41
C VAL A 126 2.05 8.45 -0.06
N TRP A 127 0.97 7.76 -0.36
CA TRP A 127 0.51 7.61 -1.72
C TRP A 127 -0.32 8.84 -2.11
N ILE A 128 -0.16 9.30 -3.34
CA ILE A 128 -0.98 10.36 -3.94
C ILE A 128 -1.67 9.76 -5.15
N MET A 129 -3.00 9.71 -5.12
CA MET A 129 -3.78 9.32 -6.29
C MET A 129 -4.24 10.58 -7.01
N LEU A 130 -3.78 10.75 -8.24
CA LEU A 130 -4.17 11.84 -9.13
C LEU A 130 -5.44 11.47 -9.89
N PRO A 131 -6.33 12.44 -10.20
CA PRO A 131 -7.52 12.18 -11.00
C PRO A 131 -7.17 11.72 -12.42
N ALA A 132 -8.10 11.01 -13.06
CA ALA A 132 -8.04 10.76 -14.49
C ALA A 132 -7.96 12.10 -15.25
N ASN A 133 -7.19 12.14 -16.34
CA ASN A 133 -6.96 13.38 -17.13
C ASN A 133 -6.34 14.52 -16.28
N PHE A 134 -5.47 14.17 -15.36
CA PHE A 134 -4.78 15.15 -14.50
C PHE A 134 -4.05 16.22 -15.34
N ASP A 135 -4.26 17.47 -14.98
CA ASP A 135 -3.60 18.65 -15.54
C ASP A 135 -2.90 19.43 -14.42
N ALA A 136 -1.58 19.46 -14.44
CA ALA A 136 -0.77 20.11 -13.40
C ALA A 136 -1.01 21.63 -13.27
N ASN A 137 -1.66 22.25 -14.23
CA ASN A 137 -2.00 23.69 -14.21
C ASN A 137 -3.35 23.97 -13.53
N LYS A 138 -4.09 22.94 -13.16
CA LYS A 138 -5.39 23.05 -12.48
C LYS A 138 -5.24 22.86 -10.97
N LYS A 139 -6.21 23.37 -10.23
CA LYS A 139 -6.38 23.15 -8.80
C LYS A 139 -7.47 22.11 -8.56
N TYR A 140 -7.18 21.12 -7.72
CA TYR A 140 -8.08 20.02 -7.41
C TYR A 140 -8.50 20.03 -5.95
N PRO A 141 -9.79 19.80 -5.64
CA PRO A 141 -10.21 19.48 -4.30
C PRO A 141 -9.47 18.21 -3.85
N THR A 142 -9.12 18.15 -2.57
CA THR A 142 -8.23 17.10 -2.07
C THR A 142 -8.85 16.39 -0.88
N LEU A 143 -8.79 15.06 -0.89
CA LEU A 143 -9.25 14.20 0.19
C LEU A 143 -8.06 13.58 0.92
N LEU A 144 -8.04 13.74 2.23
CA LEU A 144 -7.18 12.95 3.11
C LEU A 144 -7.90 11.62 3.43
N PHE A 145 -7.31 10.52 3.02
CA PHE A 145 -7.81 9.19 3.33
C PHE A 145 -7.29 8.72 4.68
N CYS A 146 -8.20 8.56 5.64
CA CYS A 146 -7.90 8.07 6.97
C CYS A 146 -8.15 6.56 7.03
N GLU A 147 -7.07 5.77 7.07
CA GLU A 147 -7.16 4.30 7.09
C GLU A 147 -7.70 3.80 8.43
N GLY A 148 -8.48 2.73 8.36
CA GLY A 148 -9.01 2.00 9.50
C GLY A 148 -7.98 1.11 10.21
N GLY A 149 -8.44 0.12 10.90
CA GLY A 149 -7.59 -0.85 11.59
C GLY A 149 -7.64 -0.72 13.13
N PRO A 150 -6.75 0.01 13.79
CA PRO A 150 -5.78 1.03 13.38
C PRO A 150 -4.48 0.50 12.72
N GLN A 151 -4.31 -0.79 12.57
CA GLN A 151 -3.07 -1.45 12.12
C GLN A 151 -3.28 -2.19 10.78
N SER A 152 -3.88 -1.52 9.78
CA SER A 152 -4.01 -2.02 8.40
C SER A 152 -3.21 -1.15 7.44
N PRO A 153 -2.36 -1.70 6.56
CA PRO A 153 -1.51 -0.89 5.70
C PRO A 153 -2.33 -0.13 4.65
N VAL A 154 -1.94 1.10 4.35
CA VAL A 154 -2.34 1.77 3.11
C VAL A 154 -1.39 1.30 2.02
N SER A 155 -1.75 0.19 1.42
CA SER A 155 -0.98 -0.49 0.39
C SER A 155 -1.55 -0.23 -1.02
N GLN A 156 -1.17 -1.07 -1.97
CA GLN A 156 -1.69 -1.05 -3.33
C GLN A 156 -3.00 -1.84 -3.49
N PHE A 157 -3.80 -1.95 -2.43
CA PHE A 157 -5.04 -2.75 -2.44
C PHE A 157 -6.05 -2.27 -3.49
N TRP A 158 -6.76 -3.23 -4.08
CA TRP A 158 -8.00 -3.00 -4.83
C TRP A 158 -9.20 -3.33 -3.95
N SER A 159 -10.12 -2.39 -3.82
CA SER A 159 -11.35 -2.60 -3.07
C SER A 159 -12.56 -2.14 -3.87
N TYR A 160 -13.60 -2.95 -3.93
CA TYR A 160 -14.88 -2.55 -4.52
C TYR A 160 -15.72 -1.68 -3.57
N ARG A 161 -15.37 -1.63 -2.30
CA ARG A 161 -16.03 -0.80 -1.29
C ARG A 161 -15.33 0.54 -1.07
N TRP A 162 -14.00 0.53 -0.98
CA TRP A 162 -13.16 1.70 -0.73
C TRP A 162 -12.19 1.89 -1.90
N ASN A 163 -12.77 2.18 -3.07
CA ASN A 163 -11.98 2.29 -4.29
C ASN A 163 -11.42 3.70 -4.46
N ILE A 164 -10.11 3.82 -4.36
CA ILE A 164 -9.41 5.10 -4.46
C ILE A 164 -9.53 5.70 -5.87
N GLN A 165 -9.60 4.86 -6.90
CA GLN A 165 -9.81 5.32 -8.28
C GLN A 165 -11.16 6.01 -8.47
N ILE A 166 -12.22 5.55 -7.79
CA ILE A 166 -13.54 6.21 -7.84
C ILE A 166 -13.47 7.60 -7.22
N MET A 167 -12.75 7.78 -6.10
CA MET A 167 -12.55 9.09 -5.50
C MET A 167 -11.82 10.02 -6.49
N ALA A 168 -10.73 9.53 -7.09
CA ALA A 168 -9.97 10.28 -8.09
C ALA A 168 -10.77 10.57 -9.37
N ALA A 169 -11.60 9.63 -9.84
CA ALA A 169 -12.46 9.82 -11.01
C ALA A 169 -13.53 10.90 -10.80
N ASN A 170 -13.90 11.20 -9.56
CA ASN A 170 -14.76 12.32 -9.20
C ASN A 170 -14.01 13.65 -9.09
N GLY A 171 -12.76 13.72 -9.58
CA GLY A 171 -11.97 14.94 -9.68
C GLY A 171 -11.20 15.31 -8.40
N TYR A 172 -11.04 14.40 -7.46
CA TYR A 172 -10.24 14.63 -6.26
C TYR A 172 -8.79 14.15 -6.43
N VAL A 173 -7.85 14.90 -5.88
CA VAL A 173 -6.56 14.34 -5.46
C VAL A 173 -6.79 13.62 -4.14
N VAL A 174 -6.28 12.40 -3.99
CA VAL A 174 -6.40 11.65 -2.74
C VAL A 174 -5.02 11.45 -2.11
N VAL A 175 -4.87 11.90 -0.88
CA VAL A 175 -3.66 11.79 -0.05
C VAL A 175 -3.84 10.63 0.91
N LEU A 176 -3.00 9.61 0.81
CA LEU A 176 -3.13 8.33 1.51
C LEU A 176 -1.88 8.07 2.36
N PRO A 177 -1.79 8.61 3.58
CA PRO A 177 -0.62 8.45 4.42
C PRO A 177 -0.56 7.09 5.12
N ASN A 178 0.64 6.52 5.19
CA ASN A 178 0.96 5.41 6.06
C ASN A 178 1.43 5.93 7.42
N ARG A 179 0.50 6.50 8.17
CA ARG A 179 0.73 7.07 9.51
C ARG A 179 1.19 6.00 10.51
N ARG A 180 1.66 6.42 11.68
CA ARG A 180 1.99 5.51 12.77
C ARG A 180 0.85 4.55 13.11
N GLY A 181 1.24 3.32 13.44
CA GLY A 181 0.35 2.21 13.69
C GLY A 181 0.11 1.34 12.46
N LEU A 182 0.44 1.78 11.23
CA LEU A 182 0.31 0.95 10.04
C LEU A 182 1.54 0.06 9.86
N PRO A 183 1.38 -1.23 9.49
CA PRO A 183 2.50 -2.15 9.31
C PRO A 183 3.30 -1.85 8.03
N GLY A 184 4.51 -2.39 7.96
CA GLY A 184 5.38 -2.23 6.79
C GLY A 184 6.47 -1.17 6.94
N PHE A 185 6.66 -0.64 8.17
CA PHE A 185 7.64 0.40 8.47
C PHE A 185 8.44 0.06 9.74
N GLY A 186 8.52 -1.21 10.08
CA GLY A 186 9.08 -1.73 11.32
C GLY A 186 8.03 -1.88 12.43
N SER A 187 8.28 -2.82 13.34
CA SER A 187 7.39 -3.09 14.49
C SER A 187 7.23 -1.88 15.40
N ALA A 188 8.29 -1.12 15.63
CA ALA A 188 8.23 0.11 16.42
C ALA A 188 7.23 1.14 15.86
N TRP A 189 7.23 1.35 14.53
CA TRP A 189 6.26 2.23 13.86
C TRP A 189 4.83 1.72 14.04
N ASN A 190 4.63 0.41 13.94
CA ASN A 190 3.33 -0.22 14.08
C ASN A 190 2.80 -0.14 15.52
N GLU A 191 3.66 -0.28 16.51
CA GLU A 191 3.29 -0.28 17.93
C GLU A 191 2.98 1.12 18.49
N GLU A 192 3.51 2.18 17.88
CA GLU A 192 3.37 3.57 18.38
C GLU A 192 1.91 4.08 18.41
N VAL A 193 0.95 3.41 17.81
CA VAL A 193 -0.48 3.73 17.94
C VAL A 193 -1.12 3.12 19.21
N SER A 194 -0.45 2.17 19.85
CA SER A 194 -0.98 1.45 21.01
C SER A 194 -1.03 2.39 22.22
N GLY A 195 -2.24 2.61 22.75
CA GLY A 195 -2.47 3.52 23.86
C GLY A 195 -2.42 5.02 23.53
N ASP A 196 -2.16 5.39 22.27
CA ASP A 196 -2.12 6.80 21.83
C ASP A 196 -2.86 6.99 20.49
N TRP A 197 -4.18 7.00 20.53
CA TRP A 197 -5.02 7.17 19.34
C TRP A 197 -5.19 8.61 18.89
N THR A 198 -4.88 9.57 19.74
CA THR A 198 -5.09 11.02 19.50
C THR A 198 -3.80 11.81 19.37
N GLY A 199 -2.66 11.19 19.59
CA GLY A 199 -1.36 11.83 19.57
C GLY A 199 -0.68 11.82 18.18
N GLN A 200 0.47 11.14 18.09
CA GLN A 200 1.32 11.27 16.92
C GLN A 200 0.68 10.75 15.63
N CYS A 201 -0.18 9.73 15.68
CA CYS A 201 -0.88 9.25 14.48
C CYS A 201 -1.82 10.30 13.86
N MET A 202 -2.40 11.21 14.66
CA MET A 202 -3.17 12.35 14.14
C MET A 202 -2.26 13.44 13.58
N ASN A 203 -1.14 13.74 14.24
CA ASN A 203 -0.13 14.65 13.71
C ASN A 203 0.47 14.16 12.38
N ASP A 204 0.55 12.84 12.17
CA ASP A 204 0.99 12.27 10.90
C ASP A 204 -0.01 12.56 9.77
N TYR A 205 -1.33 12.45 10.02
CA TYR A 205 -2.35 12.86 9.07
C TYR A 205 -2.24 14.34 8.72
N LEU A 206 -2.08 15.21 9.70
CA LEU A 206 -1.87 16.64 9.50
C LEU A 206 -0.59 16.92 8.71
N SER A 207 0.51 16.25 9.05
CA SER A 207 1.78 16.36 8.29
C SER A 207 1.63 16.02 6.82
N ALA A 208 0.81 14.98 6.50
CA ALA A 208 0.58 14.58 5.11
C ALA A 208 -0.21 15.62 4.32
N ILE A 209 -1.29 16.16 4.89
CA ILE A 209 -2.11 17.16 4.20
C ILE A 209 -1.40 18.51 4.12
N ASP A 210 -0.62 18.89 5.13
CA ASP A 210 0.18 20.11 5.13
C ASP A 210 1.28 20.04 4.06
N ASP A 211 1.99 18.90 3.94
CA ASP A 211 2.96 18.72 2.85
C ASP A 211 2.28 18.81 1.48
N ALA A 212 1.12 18.18 1.31
CA ALA A 212 0.38 18.21 0.06
C ALA A 212 -0.02 19.65 -0.32
N THR A 213 -0.57 20.42 0.60
CA THR A 213 -0.99 21.82 0.35
C THR A 213 0.18 22.75 0.09
N LYS A 214 1.32 22.51 0.73
CA LYS A 214 2.52 23.35 0.60
C LYS A 214 3.33 23.03 -0.66
N ASN A 215 3.48 21.76 -1.00
CA ASN A 215 4.46 21.28 -1.96
C ASN A 215 3.85 20.77 -3.28
N LEU A 216 2.53 20.57 -3.34
CA LEU A 216 1.84 20.14 -4.55
C LEU A 216 1.01 21.29 -5.12
N PRO A 217 1.49 21.98 -6.16
CA PRO A 217 0.86 23.20 -6.67
C PRO A 217 -0.56 22.99 -7.21
N TYR A 218 -0.94 21.77 -7.51
CA TYR A 218 -2.26 21.41 -7.99
C TYR A 218 -3.27 21.09 -6.86
N VAL A 219 -2.85 21.04 -5.60
CA VAL A 219 -3.75 20.90 -4.45
C VAL A 219 -4.43 22.26 -4.18
N ASP A 220 -5.75 22.23 -4.06
CA ASP A 220 -6.54 23.39 -3.66
C ASP A 220 -6.68 23.41 -2.14
N LYS A 221 -5.93 24.28 -1.47
CA LYS A 221 -5.91 24.39 -0.01
C LYS A 221 -7.24 24.86 0.61
N ASP A 222 -8.13 25.46 -0.20
CA ASP A 222 -9.42 25.98 0.25
C ASP A 222 -10.56 24.97 0.03
N ARG A 223 -10.25 23.78 -0.56
CA ARG A 223 -11.17 22.69 -0.81
C ARG A 223 -10.59 21.37 -0.33
N LEU A 224 -10.37 21.26 0.98
CA LEU A 224 -9.87 20.05 1.64
C LEU A 224 -11.01 19.32 2.33
N GLY A 225 -10.93 17.99 2.36
CA GLY A 225 -11.81 17.12 3.12
C GLY A 225 -11.08 15.88 3.60
N CYS A 226 -11.69 15.11 4.48
CA CYS A 226 -11.18 13.83 4.91
C CYS A 226 -12.27 12.75 4.87
N VAL A 227 -11.86 11.51 4.66
CA VAL A 227 -12.74 10.36 4.57
C VAL A 227 -12.09 9.16 5.24
N GLY A 228 -12.90 8.36 5.94
CA GLY A 228 -12.42 7.15 6.62
C GLY A 228 -13.53 6.37 7.28
N ALA A 229 -13.25 5.11 7.62
CA ALA A 229 -14.18 4.23 8.32
C ALA A 229 -13.50 3.55 9.51
N SER A 230 -14.26 3.06 10.49
CA SER A 230 -13.74 2.43 11.70
C SER A 230 -12.78 3.38 12.43
N PHE A 231 -11.55 3.00 12.71
CA PHE A 231 -10.53 3.90 13.25
C PHE A 231 -10.31 5.13 12.35
N GLY A 232 -10.41 4.96 11.02
CA GLY A 232 -10.39 6.10 10.08
C GLY A 232 -11.57 7.06 10.29
N GLY A 233 -12.78 6.55 10.61
CA GLY A 233 -13.93 7.36 10.98
C GLY A 233 -13.69 8.13 12.28
N PHE A 234 -13.13 7.49 13.31
CA PHE A 234 -12.69 8.15 14.52
C PHE A 234 -11.68 9.28 14.20
N SER A 235 -10.70 9.00 13.33
CA SER A 235 -9.71 9.99 12.92
C SER A 235 -10.34 11.20 12.23
N VAL A 236 -11.32 10.96 11.34
CA VAL A 236 -12.07 12.04 10.65
C VAL A 236 -12.80 12.94 11.66
N TYR A 237 -13.52 12.37 12.62
CA TYR A 237 -14.19 13.14 13.67
C TYR A 237 -13.22 13.89 14.58
N TYR A 238 -12.11 13.25 14.93
CA TYR A 238 -11.07 13.90 15.72
C TYR A 238 -10.49 15.11 14.99
N LEU A 239 -10.07 14.94 13.74
CA LEU A 239 -9.50 16.02 12.91
C LEU A 239 -10.50 17.17 12.63
N ALA A 240 -11.81 16.88 12.58
CA ALA A 240 -12.83 17.91 12.40
C ALA A 240 -13.09 18.74 13.66
N GLY A 241 -12.71 18.25 14.85
CA GLY A 241 -12.90 18.92 16.14
C GLY A 241 -11.64 19.62 16.68
N HIS A 242 -10.50 19.43 16.06
CA HIS A 242 -9.19 19.93 16.52
C HIS A 242 -8.41 20.56 15.37
#